data_c58187d4b2453e62574c66c309d9d8da
#
_entry.id   c58187d4b2453e62574c66c309d9d8da
#
_cell.length_a   1.000
_cell.length_b   1.000
_cell.length_c   1.000
_cell.angle_alpha   90.00
_cell.angle_beta   90.00
_cell.angle_gamma   90.00
#
_symmetry.space_group_name_H-M   'P 1'
#
loop_
_entity.id
_entity.type
_entity.pdbx_description
1 polymer ?
#
loop_
_entity_poly.entity_id
_entity_poly.type
_entity_poly.pdbx_seq_one_letter_code
_entity_poly.pdbx_strand_id
1 'polypeptide(L)'
;MTAAGRIGLAGWRHVVKLDPDKPLPAETVRRIAASGTDAVLIGGTQRLTRAKVLRLLWRLRHAPVPVCIEVTAMACAVPGADAYLVPLALNTGDLQWLSGRHLEGLARVGARVPWERVLAVGYIIANPHSAAARRAQAAEPSEEELAALVRYGAGILDLPVVYLEYSGSQAPDAMVEVAGRCLRRIRAAGGRSRLFYGGGIAGYESARRRLQQVDTIVVGNALYSPRGLAVLEETLAARDDALREGDPGCPTS
;
A
#
# COMPACT_ATOMS: atom_id res chain seq x y z
N MET A 1 -18.51 -8.92 8.78
CA MET A 1 -17.17 -9.14 8.17
C MET A 1 -16.55 -7.79 7.90
N THR A 2 -15.34 -7.51 8.39
CA THR A 2 -14.63 -6.24 8.18
C THR A 2 -14.21 -6.08 6.72
N ALA A 3 -13.89 -4.83 6.28
CA ALA A 3 -13.35 -4.57 4.95
C ALA A 3 -12.08 -5.41 4.69
N ALA A 4 -11.17 -5.49 5.67
CA ALA A 4 -9.96 -6.30 5.59
C ALA A 4 -10.24 -7.80 5.36
N GLY A 5 -11.20 -8.37 6.07
CA GLY A 5 -11.60 -9.77 5.89
C GLY A 5 -12.26 -10.03 4.54
N ARG A 6 -13.05 -9.07 4.03
CA ARG A 6 -13.75 -9.18 2.74
C ARG A 6 -12.77 -9.32 1.57
N ILE A 7 -11.66 -8.61 1.58
CA ILE A 7 -10.65 -8.64 0.51
C ILE A 7 -9.50 -9.62 0.76
N GLY A 8 -9.55 -10.39 1.86
CA GLY A 8 -8.50 -11.35 2.19
C GLY A 8 -7.16 -10.71 2.55
N LEU A 9 -7.16 -9.49 3.12
CA LEU A 9 -5.97 -8.70 3.42
C LEU A 9 -4.88 -9.48 4.16
N ALA A 10 -5.26 -10.40 5.05
CA ALA A 10 -4.34 -11.21 5.83
C ALA A 10 -3.41 -12.09 4.98
N GLY A 11 -3.86 -12.52 3.80
CA GLY A 11 -3.07 -13.35 2.89
C GLY A 11 -2.20 -12.56 1.90
N TRP A 12 -2.27 -11.23 1.87
CA TRP A 12 -1.52 -10.47 0.88
C TRP A 12 -0.02 -10.45 1.17
N ARG A 13 0.77 -10.82 0.18
CA ARG A 13 2.24 -10.75 0.19
C ARG A 13 2.76 -9.83 -0.91
N HIS A 14 2.03 -9.72 -2.04
CA HIS A 14 2.42 -8.97 -3.22
C HIS A 14 1.24 -8.15 -3.74
N VAL A 15 1.39 -6.83 -3.79
CA VAL A 15 0.39 -5.90 -4.31
C VAL A 15 0.99 -5.10 -5.46
N VAL A 16 0.26 -4.97 -6.54
CA VAL A 16 0.60 -4.08 -7.64
C VAL A 16 -0.08 -2.74 -7.44
N LYS A 17 0.68 -1.64 -7.48
CA LYS A 17 0.13 -0.27 -7.44
C LYS A 17 0.18 0.37 -8.81
N LEU A 18 -0.99 0.71 -9.36
CA LEU A 18 -1.15 1.38 -10.64
C LEU A 18 -1.57 2.83 -10.47
N ASP A 19 -0.80 3.75 -11.06
CA ASP A 19 -1.07 5.18 -11.05
C ASP A 19 -1.97 5.55 -12.24
N PRO A 20 -3.19 6.08 -11.99
CA PRO A 20 -4.11 6.48 -13.07
C PRO A 20 -3.57 7.58 -14.00
N ASP A 21 -2.57 8.36 -13.54
CA ASP A 21 -1.92 9.39 -14.36
C ASP A 21 -0.84 8.85 -15.30
N LYS A 22 -0.36 7.62 -15.04
CA LYS A 22 0.65 6.96 -15.87
C LYS A 22 0.01 5.98 -16.83
N PRO A 23 0.12 6.22 -18.15
CA PRO A 23 -0.50 5.34 -19.14
C PRO A 23 0.21 3.98 -19.20
N LEU A 24 -0.58 2.91 -19.27
CA LEU A 24 -0.15 1.58 -19.65
C LEU A 24 -1.04 1.06 -20.78
N PRO A 25 -0.53 0.27 -21.73
CA PRO A 25 -1.34 -0.44 -22.72
C PRO A 25 -2.42 -1.28 -22.03
N ALA A 26 -3.60 -1.40 -22.66
CA ALA A 26 -4.70 -2.19 -22.10
C ALA A 26 -4.31 -3.66 -21.87
N GLU A 27 -3.50 -4.21 -22.78
CA GLU A 27 -2.96 -5.57 -22.67
C GLU A 27 -2.07 -5.73 -21.45
N THR A 28 -1.16 -4.77 -21.21
CA THR A 28 -0.30 -4.78 -20.00
C THR A 28 -1.12 -4.77 -18.72
N VAL A 29 -2.18 -3.94 -18.64
CA VAL A 29 -3.08 -3.91 -17.49
C VAL A 29 -3.77 -5.26 -17.27
N ARG A 30 -4.23 -5.92 -18.35
CA ARG A 30 -4.83 -7.26 -18.27
C ARG A 30 -3.83 -8.31 -17.77
N ARG A 31 -2.60 -8.30 -18.29
CA ARG A 31 -1.53 -9.21 -17.86
C ARG A 31 -1.19 -9.00 -16.39
N ILE A 32 -1.10 -7.75 -15.94
CA ILE A 32 -0.89 -7.43 -14.53
C ILE A 32 -2.03 -7.99 -13.67
N ALA A 33 -3.28 -7.76 -14.05
CA ALA A 33 -4.44 -8.25 -13.30
C ALA A 33 -4.49 -9.79 -13.20
N ALA A 34 -4.04 -10.48 -14.25
CA ALA A 34 -4.04 -11.95 -14.33
C ALA A 34 -2.72 -12.60 -13.84
N SER A 35 -1.77 -11.81 -13.33
CA SER A 35 -0.42 -12.28 -13.01
C SER A 35 -0.30 -13.16 -11.78
N GLY A 36 -1.35 -13.25 -10.97
CA GLY A 36 -1.31 -13.92 -9.66
C GLY A 36 -0.86 -13.00 -8.52
N THR A 37 -0.77 -11.67 -8.73
CA THR A 37 -0.66 -10.71 -7.60
C THR A 37 -1.85 -10.85 -6.67
N ASP A 38 -1.69 -10.56 -5.37
CA ASP A 38 -2.77 -10.75 -4.38
C ASP A 38 -3.83 -9.65 -4.47
N ALA A 39 -3.45 -8.46 -4.93
CA ALA A 39 -4.38 -7.35 -5.18
C ALA A 39 -3.79 -6.32 -6.15
N VAL A 40 -4.66 -5.51 -6.75
CA VAL A 40 -4.29 -4.31 -7.49
C VAL A 40 -4.76 -3.07 -6.75
N LEU A 41 -3.85 -2.17 -6.44
CA LEU A 41 -4.12 -0.88 -5.80
C LEU A 41 -4.07 0.24 -6.83
N ILE A 42 -5.18 0.90 -7.08
CA ILE A 42 -5.25 2.11 -7.90
C ILE A 42 -4.92 3.30 -7.02
N GLY A 43 -3.78 3.97 -7.27
CA GLY A 43 -3.36 5.11 -6.46
C GLY A 43 -2.22 5.90 -7.10
N GLY A 44 -2.17 7.17 -6.80
CA GLY A 44 -1.14 8.09 -7.28
C GLY A 44 -1.14 9.38 -6.47
N THR A 45 -0.10 10.21 -6.69
CA THR A 45 0.10 11.43 -5.90
C THR A 45 -0.27 12.70 -6.66
N GLN A 46 -0.24 12.68 -8.00
CA GLN A 46 -0.37 13.89 -8.83
C GLN A 46 -1.41 13.72 -9.93
N ARG A 47 -2.01 14.84 -10.36
CA ARG A 47 -2.90 14.96 -11.51
C ARG A 47 -4.02 13.91 -11.61
N LEU A 48 -4.50 13.44 -10.44
CA LEU A 48 -5.60 12.51 -10.36
C LEU A 48 -6.92 13.19 -10.79
N THR A 49 -7.63 12.55 -11.71
CA THR A 49 -8.98 12.96 -12.10
C THR A 49 -9.93 11.78 -12.01
N ARG A 50 -11.20 12.05 -11.74
CA ARG A 50 -12.25 11.02 -11.69
C ARG A 50 -12.26 10.15 -12.96
N ALA A 51 -12.11 10.77 -14.14
CA ALA A 51 -12.12 10.05 -15.41
C ALA A 51 -10.94 9.07 -15.55
N LYS A 52 -9.73 9.45 -15.08
CA LYS A 52 -8.55 8.57 -15.10
C LYS A 52 -8.75 7.37 -14.18
N VAL A 53 -9.24 7.61 -12.95
CA VAL A 53 -9.51 6.54 -11.98
C VAL A 53 -10.57 5.58 -12.51
N LEU A 54 -11.71 6.09 -13.01
CA LEU A 54 -12.78 5.27 -13.58
C LEU A 54 -12.31 4.48 -14.81
N ARG A 55 -11.48 5.08 -15.67
CA ARG A 55 -10.92 4.38 -16.85
C ARG A 55 -10.04 3.19 -16.43
N LEU A 56 -9.19 3.37 -15.42
CA LEU A 56 -8.32 2.29 -14.94
C LEU A 56 -9.15 1.22 -14.23
N LEU A 57 -10.10 1.61 -13.37
CA LEU A 57 -11.02 0.70 -12.70
C LEU A 57 -11.82 -0.12 -13.72
N TRP A 58 -12.34 0.51 -14.79
CA TRP A 58 -13.06 -0.19 -15.85
C TRP A 58 -12.16 -1.23 -16.58
N ARG A 59 -10.88 -0.92 -16.81
CA ARG A 59 -9.93 -1.88 -17.40
C ARG A 59 -9.67 -3.08 -16.51
N LEU A 60 -9.79 -2.90 -15.20
CA LEU A 60 -9.57 -3.93 -14.17
C LEU A 60 -10.88 -4.65 -13.74
N ARG A 61 -12.04 -4.33 -14.33
CA ARG A 61 -13.35 -4.84 -13.90
C ARG A 61 -13.51 -6.37 -13.93
N HIS A 62 -12.64 -7.08 -14.62
CA HIS A 62 -12.61 -8.54 -14.70
C HIS A 62 -11.32 -9.13 -14.09
N ALA A 63 -10.61 -8.35 -13.27
CA ALA A 63 -9.46 -8.87 -12.53
C ALA A 63 -9.92 -10.00 -11.59
N PRO A 64 -9.20 -11.13 -11.55
CA PRO A 64 -9.53 -12.25 -10.65
C PRO A 64 -9.13 -11.98 -9.20
N VAL A 65 -8.57 -10.81 -8.92
CA VAL A 65 -8.05 -10.39 -7.62
C VAL A 65 -8.72 -9.08 -7.18
N PRO A 66 -8.75 -8.77 -5.87
CA PRO A 66 -9.32 -7.52 -5.39
C PRO A 66 -8.70 -6.30 -6.04
N VAL A 67 -9.54 -5.38 -6.51
CA VAL A 67 -9.14 -4.06 -7.03
C VAL A 67 -9.51 -3.00 -6.01
N CYS A 68 -8.50 -2.42 -5.38
CA CYS A 68 -8.65 -1.42 -4.34
C CYS A 68 -8.31 -0.02 -4.85
N ILE A 69 -8.87 1.00 -4.25
CA ILE A 69 -8.53 2.40 -4.55
C ILE A 69 -7.91 3.06 -3.32
N GLU A 70 -6.74 3.65 -3.48
CA GLU A 70 -6.13 4.54 -2.49
C GLU A 70 -6.76 5.93 -2.61
N VAL A 71 -7.50 6.35 -1.60
CA VAL A 71 -8.27 7.61 -1.62
C VAL A 71 -7.38 8.77 -1.15
N THR A 72 -6.48 9.23 -2.01
CA THR A 72 -5.60 10.39 -1.76
C THR A 72 -6.24 11.72 -2.15
N ALA A 73 -7.37 11.69 -2.83
CA ALA A 73 -8.15 12.87 -3.24
C ALA A 73 -9.60 12.49 -3.53
N MET A 74 -10.51 13.47 -3.51
CA MET A 74 -11.93 13.26 -3.86
C MET A 74 -12.15 12.66 -5.25
N ALA A 75 -11.21 12.91 -6.18
CA ALA A 75 -11.23 12.29 -7.51
C ALA A 75 -11.15 10.74 -7.45
N CYS A 76 -10.59 10.18 -6.37
CA CYS A 76 -10.48 8.74 -6.12
C CYS A 76 -11.74 8.15 -5.46
N ALA A 77 -12.64 8.97 -4.92
CA ALA A 77 -13.90 8.54 -4.32
C ALA A 77 -14.93 8.18 -5.40
N VAL A 78 -14.66 7.13 -6.18
CA VAL A 78 -15.53 6.62 -7.25
C VAL A 78 -16.07 5.24 -6.86
N PRO A 79 -17.32 4.88 -7.21
CA PRO A 79 -17.88 3.57 -6.89
C PRO A 79 -17.24 2.46 -7.73
N GLY A 80 -17.34 1.22 -7.25
CA GLY A 80 -17.00 0.01 -8.02
C GLY A 80 -15.72 -0.69 -7.60
N ALA A 81 -14.96 -0.18 -6.62
CA ALA A 81 -13.81 -0.88 -6.05
C ALA A 81 -14.24 -1.90 -4.99
N ASP A 82 -13.41 -2.94 -4.80
CA ASP A 82 -13.62 -3.94 -3.75
C ASP A 82 -13.32 -3.37 -2.35
N ALA A 83 -12.34 -2.47 -2.25
CA ALA A 83 -12.08 -1.70 -1.05
C ALA A 83 -11.49 -0.31 -1.34
N TYR A 84 -11.62 0.57 -0.36
CA TYR A 84 -11.10 1.94 -0.37
C TYR A 84 -10.10 2.10 0.77
N LEU A 85 -8.84 2.27 0.43
CA LEU A 85 -7.77 2.50 1.39
C LEU A 85 -7.64 4.01 1.61
N VAL A 86 -7.93 4.46 2.81
CA VAL A 86 -7.87 5.88 3.19
C VAL A 86 -6.56 6.14 3.92
N PRO A 87 -5.58 6.83 3.29
CA PRO A 87 -4.28 7.05 3.87
C PRO A 87 -4.31 8.12 4.97
N LEU A 88 -3.78 7.78 6.13
CA LEU A 88 -3.47 8.68 7.24
C LEU A 88 -1.96 8.88 7.28
N ALA A 89 -1.45 10.05 6.92
CA ALA A 89 -0.02 10.31 6.97
C ALA A 89 0.42 10.57 8.42
N LEU A 90 1.01 9.55 9.05
CA LEU A 90 1.31 9.55 10.49
C LEU A 90 2.43 10.52 10.87
N ASN A 91 3.38 10.79 9.96
CA ASN A 91 4.51 11.71 10.15
C ASN A 91 4.34 13.03 9.37
N THR A 92 3.10 13.44 9.11
CA THR A 92 2.84 14.69 8.39
C THR A 92 3.05 15.91 9.27
N GLY A 93 3.63 16.97 8.70
CA GLY A 93 3.64 18.31 9.29
C GLY A 93 2.37 19.13 8.99
N ASP A 94 1.48 18.60 8.14
CA ASP A 94 0.22 19.25 7.74
C ASP A 94 -0.99 18.37 8.11
N LEU A 95 -1.74 18.78 9.13
CA LEU A 95 -2.92 18.07 9.64
C LEU A 95 -3.98 17.78 8.57
N GLN A 96 -3.94 18.47 7.42
CA GLN A 96 -4.79 18.17 6.28
C GLN A 96 -4.62 16.72 5.78
N TRP A 97 -3.43 16.12 5.96
CA TRP A 97 -3.12 14.75 5.55
C TRP A 97 -3.36 13.70 6.64
N LEU A 98 -3.64 14.14 7.85
CA LEU A 98 -4.02 13.25 8.96
C LEU A 98 -5.55 13.20 9.12
N SER A 99 -6.24 14.34 9.07
CA SER A 99 -7.68 14.40 9.33
C SER A 99 -8.45 15.41 8.45
N GLY A 100 -7.89 16.58 8.14
CA GLY A 100 -8.63 17.68 7.52
C GLY A 100 -9.31 17.29 6.20
N ARG A 101 -8.58 16.73 5.25
CA ARG A 101 -9.13 16.28 3.96
C ARG A 101 -10.13 15.14 4.08
N HIS A 102 -9.97 14.29 5.10
CA HIS A 102 -10.92 13.21 5.36
C HIS A 102 -12.26 13.78 5.85
N LEU A 103 -12.23 14.73 6.78
CA LEU A 103 -13.43 15.39 7.29
C LEU A 103 -14.15 16.16 6.16
N GLU A 104 -13.41 16.89 5.34
CA GLU A 104 -13.97 17.58 4.17
C GLU A 104 -14.61 16.59 3.18
N GLY A 105 -13.92 15.47 2.91
CA GLY A 105 -14.42 14.40 2.04
C GLY A 105 -15.69 13.78 2.59
N LEU A 106 -15.70 13.42 3.86
CA LEU A 106 -16.86 12.81 4.54
C LEU A 106 -18.06 13.77 4.58
N ALA A 107 -17.84 15.06 4.80
CA ALA A 107 -18.91 16.05 4.74
C ALA A 107 -19.57 16.13 3.34
N ARG A 108 -18.80 15.88 2.27
CA ARG A 108 -19.31 15.90 0.88
C ARG A 108 -20.04 14.61 0.47
N VAL A 109 -19.52 13.43 0.89
CA VAL A 109 -20.11 12.14 0.48
C VAL A 109 -21.18 11.65 1.46
N GLY A 110 -21.09 12.02 2.74
CA GLY A 110 -22.11 11.74 3.75
C GLY A 110 -22.47 10.27 3.85
N ALA A 111 -23.77 9.96 3.83
CA ALA A 111 -24.32 8.61 3.96
C ALA A 111 -23.97 7.64 2.80
N ARG A 112 -23.32 8.13 1.72
CA ARG A 112 -22.95 7.28 0.56
C ARG A 112 -21.61 6.54 0.75
N VAL A 113 -20.97 6.68 1.90
CA VAL A 113 -19.72 5.95 2.19
C VAL A 113 -20.01 4.47 2.41
N PRO A 114 -19.45 3.56 1.62
CA PRO A 114 -19.59 2.11 1.82
C PRO A 114 -18.65 1.64 2.94
N TRP A 115 -19.02 1.89 4.19
CA TRP A 115 -18.16 1.66 5.36
C TRP A 115 -17.62 0.23 5.43
N GLU A 116 -18.38 -0.75 4.94
CA GLU A 116 -17.97 -2.16 4.89
C GLU A 116 -16.83 -2.44 3.90
N ARG A 117 -16.41 -1.41 3.12
CA ARG A 117 -15.31 -1.46 2.14
C ARG A 117 -14.20 -0.46 2.46
N VAL A 118 -14.31 0.32 3.53
CA VAL A 118 -13.33 1.34 3.89
C VAL A 118 -12.30 0.78 4.86
N LEU A 119 -11.02 1.03 4.56
CA LEU A 119 -9.87 0.68 5.38
C LEU A 119 -9.03 1.94 5.64
N ALA A 120 -8.82 2.31 6.87
CA ALA A 120 -7.81 3.28 7.23
C ALA A 120 -6.42 2.64 7.14
N VAL A 121 -5.45 3.35 6.56
CA VAL A 121 -4.07 2.88 6.38
C VAL A 121 -3.11 3.94 6.91
N GLY A 122 -2.28 3.57 7.88
CA GLY A 122 -1.27 4.48 8.44
C GLY A 122 -0.05 4.56 7.52
N TYR A 123 0.14 5.69 6.84
CA TYR A 123 1.32 5.94 6.00
C TYR A 123 2.43 6.56 6.82
N ILE A 124 3.61 5.96 6.78
CA ILE A 124 4.87 6.55 7.23
C ILE A 124 5.66 6.88 5.96
N ILE A 125 5.68 8.16 5.60
CA ILE A 125 6.33 8.67 4.39
C ILE A 125 7.79 8.94 4.73
N ALA A 126 8.67 7.98 4.43
CA ALA A 126 10.03 7.99 4.95
C ALA A 126 11.08 8.51 3.95
N ASN A 127 10.78 8.59 2.64
CA ASN A 127 11.69 9.22 1.68
C ASN A 127 11.43 10.73 1.59
N PRO A 128 12.32 11.61 2.13
CA PRO A 128 12.11 13.06 2.15
C PRO A 128 12.12 13.66 0.73
N HIS A 129 12.71 12.96 -0.24
CA HIS A 129 12.79 13.41 -1.65
C HIS A 129 11.57 12.98 -2.48
N SER A 130 10.63 12.22 -1.91
CA SER A 130 9.43 11.79 -2.62
C SER A 130 8.45 12.94 -2.86
N ALA A 131 7.58 12.78 -3.89
CA ALA A 131 6.48 13.71 -4.11
C ALA A 131 5.46 13.66 -2.96
N ALA A 132 5.32 12.51 -2.32
CA ALA A 132 4.45 12.31 -1.18
C ALA A 132 4.95 13.10 0.05
N ALA A 133 6.25 13.04 0.35
CA ALA A 133 6.86 13.79 1.45
C ALA A 133 6.70 15.29 1.28
N ARG A 134 7.03 15.82 0.09
CA ARG A 134 6.83 17.27 -0.19
C ARG A 134 5.37 17.70 -0.02
N ARG A 135 4.43 16.86 -0.45
CA ARG A 135 3.00 17.19 -0.38
C ARG A 135 2.43 17.09 1.03
N ALA A 136 2.90 16.13 1.81
CA ALA A 136 2.47 15.92 3.20
C ALA A 136 3.34 16.67 4.22
N GLN A 137 4.38 17.41 3.77
CA GLN A 137 5.37 18.03 4.66
C GLN A 137 5.95 17.01 5.65
N ALA A 138 6.20 15.78 5.18
CA ALA A 138 6.73 14.70 5.98
C ALA A 138 8.25 14.74 5.96
N ALA A 139 8.87 14.71 7.15
CA ALA A 139 10.30 14.54 7.31
C ALA A 139 10.68 13.06 7.37
N GLU A 140 11.92 12.74 7.01
CA GLU A 140 12.47 11.40 7.23
C GLU A 140 12.55 11.14 8.74
N PRO A 141 11.90 10.07 9.24
CA PRO A 141 11.94 9.77 10.67
C PRO A 141 13.28 9.16 11.07
N SER A 142 13.80 9.50 12.24
CA SER A 142 14.83 8.73 12.91
C SER A 142 14.35 7.32 13.24
N GLU A 143 15.24 6.39 13.61
CA GLU A 143 14.84 5.03 14.00
C GLU A 143 13.87 5.03 15.18
N GLU A 144 14.07 5.91 16.15
CA GLU A 144 13.23 6.07 17.34
C GLU A 144 11.84 6.59 16.98
N GLU A 145 11.79 7.63 16.13
CA GLU A 145 10.54 8.19 15.62
C GLU A 145 9.78 7.17 14.76
N LEU A 146 10.49 6.43 13.90
CA LEU A 146 9.88 5.36 13.10
C LEU A 146 9.25 4.30 14.00
N ALA A 147 9.97 3.86 15.03
CA ALA A 147 9.44 2.90 15.99
C ALA A 147 8.21 3.44 16.73
N ALA A 148 8.20 4.73 17.09
CA ALA A 148 7.07 5.40 17.70
C ALA A 148 5.86 5.49 16.75
N LEU A 149 6.09 5.85 15.47
CA LEU A 149 5.05 5.92 14.44
C LEU A 149 4.40 4.55 14.18
N VAL A 150 5.20 3.47 14.13
CA VAL A 150 4.66 2.10 14.00
C VAL A 150 3.81 1.74 15.21
N ARG A 151 4.28 2.03 16.45
CA ARG A 151 3.49 1.80 17.68
C ARG A 151 2.21 2.62 17.70
N TYR A 152 2.27 3.86 17.25
CA TYR A 152 1.11 4.73 17.18
C TYR A 152 0.06 4.19 16.19
N GLY A 153 0.47 3.88 14.95
CA GLY A 153 -0.44 3.36 13.93
C GLY A 153 -1.02 1.99 14.27
N ALA A 154 -0.16 1.05 14.68
CA ALA A 154 -0.57 -0.33 14.91
C ALA A 154 -1.09 -0.60 16.33
N GLY A 155 -0.57 0.11 17.34
CA GLY A 155 -0.94 -0.14 18.74
C GLY A 155 -2.02 0.79 19.27
N ILE A 156 -1.92 2.10 19.00
CA ILE A 156 -2.89 3.08 19.53
C ILE A 156 -4.09 3.23 18.60
N LEU A 157 -3.84 3.39 17.29
CA LEU A 157 -4.92 3.57 16.32
C LEU A 157 -5.51 2.24 15.83
N ASP A 158 -4.91 1.10 16.16
CA ASP A 158 -5.31 -0.26 15.72
C ASP A 158 -5.59 -0.34 14.20
N LEU A 159 -4.75 0.34 13.41
CA LEU A 159 -4.92 0.37 11.97
C LEU A 159 -4.62 -1.01 11.37
N PRO A 160 -5.43 -1.51 10.43
CA PRO A 160 -5.22 -2.81 9.80
C PRO A 160 -3.92 -2.89 9.00
N VAL A 161 -3.42 -1.73 8.54
CA VAL A 161 -2.16 -1.62 7.78
C VAL A 161 -1.36 -0.42 8.27
N VAL A 162 -0.08 -0.63 8.50
CA VAL A 162 0.96 0.41 8.55
C VAL A 162 1.79 0.27 7.28
N TYR A 163 1.87 1.33 6.50
CA TYR A 163 2.55 1.35 5.21
C TYR A 163 3.80 2.22 5.27
N LEU A 164 4.98 1.57 5.24
CA LEU A 164 6.26 2.26 5.09
C LEU A 164 6.46 2.62 3.61
N GLU A 165 6.29 3.89 3.31
CA GLU A 165 6.34 4.44 1.96
C GLU A 165 7.70 5.09 1.68
N TYR A 166 8.43 4.56 0.69
CA TYR A 166 9.75 5.05 0.30
C TYR A 166 9.86 5.24 -1.22
N SER A 167 8.86 5.88 -1.83
CA SER A 167 8.79 6.06 -3.28
C SER A 167 10.01 6.77 -3.85
N GLY A 168 10.51 6.24 -4.97
CA GLY A 168 11.63 6.80 -5.74
C GLY A 168 12.94 6.06 -5.57
N SER A 169 13.18 5.39 -4.44
CA SER A 169 14.37 4.59 -4.16
C SER A 169 14.06 3.46 -3.18
N GLN A 170 15.06 2.66 -2.82
CA GLN A 170 14.94 1.69 -1.74
C GLN A 170 15.25 2.33 -0.39
N ALA A 171 14.45 2.02 0.63
CA ALA A 171 14.77 2.37 2.00
C ALA A 171 16.03 1.63 2.49
N PRO A 172 16.81 2.23 3.42
CA PRO A 172 17.84 1.50 4.15
C PRO A 172 17.26 0.26 4.85
N ASP A 173 17.99 -0.86 4.83
CA ASP A 173 17.54 -2.11 5.44
C ASP A 173 17.25 -1.94 6.93
N ALA A 174 18.10 -1.20 7.65
CA ALA A 174 17.92 -0.91 9.07
C ALA A 174 16.55 -0.26 9.37
N MET A 175 16.10 0.67 8.52
CA MET A 175 14.80 1.33 8.64
C MET A 175 13.66 0.30 8.54
N VAL A 176 13.69 -0.57 7.55
CA VAL A 176 12.64 -1.59 7.35
C VAL A 176 12.65 -2.61 8.48
N GLU A 177 13.83 -3.01 8.97
CA GLU A 177 13.98 -3.91 10.13
C GLU A 177 13.42 -3.31 11.41
N VAL A 178 13.63 -2.01 11.68
CA VAL A 178 13.05 -1.32 12.83
C VAL A 178 11.52 -1.41 12.78
N ALA A 179 10.92 -1.08 11.64
CA ALA A 179 9.48 -1.16 11.47
C ALA A 179 8.96 -2.60 11.67
N GLY A 180 9.61 -3.59 11.05
CA GLY A 180 9.25 -5.00 11.18
C GLY A 180 9.36 -5.54 12.61
N ARG A 181 10.47 -5.24 13.32
CA ARG A 181 10.64 -5.62 14.73
C ARG A 181 9.56 -5.02 15.63
N CYS A 182 9.25 -3.73 15.43
CA CYS A 182 8.19 -3.08 16.21
C CYS A 182 6.84 -3.75 15.99
N LEU A 183 6.47 -4.02 14.75
CA LEU A 183 5.20 -4.64 14.44
C LEU A 183 5.10 -6.08 14.98
N ARG A 184 6.16 -6.89 14.89
CA ARG A 184 6.19 -8.23 15.47
C ARG A 184 5.95 -8.22 16.98
N ARG A 185 6.51 -7.24 17.72
CA ARG A 185 6.25 -7.07 19.17
C ARG A 185 4.80 -6.73 19.45
N ILE A 186 4.19 -5.86 18.64
CA ILE A 186 2.77 -5.50 18.79
C ILE A 186 1.89 -6.73 18.55
N ARG A 187 2.21 -7.54 17.53
CA ARG A 187 1.47 -8.77 17.25
C ARG A 187 1.61 -9.81 18.35
N ALA A 188 2.80 -9.97 18.93
CA ALA A 188 3.00 -10.84 20.10
C ALA A 188 2.15 -10.43 21.30
N ALA A 189 1.72 -9.15 21.35
CA ALA A 189 0.78 -8.63 22.34
C ALA A 189 -0.70 -8.63 21.88
N GLY A 190 -1.02 -9.31 20.75
CA GLY A 190 -2.38 -9.45 20.24
C GLY A 190 -2.81 -8.46 19.14
N GLY A 191 -1.90 -7.60 18.68
CA GLY A 191 -2.16 -6.69 17.55
C GLY A 191 -2.36 -7.42 16.24
N ARG A 192 -3.12 -6.81 15.30
CA ARG A 192 -3.50 -7.43 14.02
C ARG A 192 -2.99 -6.69 12.79
N SER A 193 -2.29 -5.58 12.98
CA SER A 193 -1.78 -4.75 11.89
C SER A 193 -0.79 -5.50 11.00
N ARG A 194 -0.77 -5.15 9.72
CA ARG A 194 0.19 -5.64 8.74
C ARG A 194 1.15 -4.53 8.33
N LEU A 195 2.40 -4.88 8.06
CA LEU A 195 3.39 -3.97 7.53
C LEU A 195 3.45 -4.08 6.01
N PHE A 196 3.07 -3.01 5.32
CA PHE A 196 3.26 -2.85 3.89
C PHE A 196 4.53 -2.05 3.62
N TYR A 197 5.22 -2.38 2.54
CA TYR A 197 6.38 -1.64 2.07
C TYR A 197 6.27 -1.33 0.58
N GLY A 198 6.48 -0.08 0.20
CA GLY A 198 6.57 0.34 -1.19
C GLY A 198 7.71 1.33 -1.40
N GLY A 199 8.69 0.95 -2.22
CA GLY A 199 9.86 1.76 -2.52
C GLY A 199 10.95 0.96 -3.24
N GLY A 200 11.31 1.36 -4.45
CA GLY A 200 12.46 0.82 -5.18
C GLY A 200 12.47 -0.68 -5.49
N ILE A 201 11.32 -1.36 -5.40
CA ILE A 201 11.23 -2.78 -5.75
C ILE A 201 11.23 -2.89 -7.27
N ALA A 202 12.30 -3.47 -7.84
CA ALA A 202 12.55 -3.48 -9.27
C ALA A 202 13.04 -4.84 -9.81
N GLY A 203 12.82 -5.94 -9.08
CA GLY A 203 13.18 -7.29 -9.49
C GLY A 203 13.22 -8.26 -8.31
N TYR A 204 13.64 -9.50 -8.59
CA TYR A 204 13.64 -10.62 -7.66
C TYR A 204 14.36 -10.31 -6.34
N GLU A 205 15.63 -9.90 -6.38
CA GLU A 205 16.47 -9.69 -5.20
C GLU A 205 15.90 -8.62 -4.26
N SER A 206 15.40 -7.51 -4.83
CA SER A 206 14.79 -6.43 -4.04
C SER A 206 13.47 -6.88 -3.41
N ALA A 207 12.65 -7.63 -4.12
CA ALA A 207 11.40 -8.20 -3.59
C ALA A 207 11.68 -9.24 -2.49
N ARG A 208 12.61 -10.17 -2.75
CA ARG A 208 12.98 -11.24 -1.82
C ARG A 208 13.47 -10.70 -0.49
N ARG A 209 14.39 -9.72 -0.54
CA ARG A 209 14.93 -9.02 0.65
C ARG A 209 13.80 -8.40 1.48
N ARG A 210 12.87 -7.69 0.84
CA ARG A 210 11.79 -7.00 1.56
C ARG A 210 10.77 -7.97 2.14
N LEU A 211 10.46 -9.05 1.45
CA LEU A 211 9.53 -10.08 1.92
C LEU A 211 9.99 -10.80 3.20
N GLN A 212 11.29 -10.75 3.52
CA GLN A 212 11.82 -11.23 4.80
C GLN A 212 11.57 -10.27 5.97
N GLN A 213 11.29 -8.99 5.68
CA GLN A 213 11.21 -7.92 6.67
C GLN A 213 9.76 -7.41 6.89
N VAL A 214 8.91 -7.55 5.86
CA VAL A 214 7.54 -7.01 5.85
C VAL A 214 6.52 -8.08 5.45
N ASP A 215 5.25 -7.82 5.72
CA ASP A 215 4.17 -8.74 5.35
C ASP A 215 3.80 -8.65 3.88
N THR A 216 3.85 -7.46 3.31
CA THR A 216 3.37 -7.21 1.96
C THR A 216 4.26 -6.20 1.26
N ILE A 217 4.71 -6.55 0.06
CA ILE A 217 5.40 -5.62 -0.82
C ILE A 217 4.42 -4.97 -1.81
N VAL A 218 4.65 -3.69 -2.12
CA VAL A 218 3.87 -2.93 -3.09
C VAL A 218 4.76 -2.53 -4.25
N VAL A 219 4.53 -3.13 -5.42
CA VAL A 219 5.29 -2.89 -6.65
C VAL A 219 4.56 -1.85 -7.50
N GLY A 220 5.19 -0.74 -7.81
CA GLY A 220 4.55 0.37 -8.53
C GLY A 220 5.39 0.89 -9.70
N ASN A 221 6.27 1.85 -9.46
CA ASN A 221 6.99 2.60 -10.50
C ASN A 221 7.76 1.71 -11.51
N ALA A 222 8.32 0.62 -11.07
CA ALA A 222 9.09 -0.30 -11.92
C ALA A 222 8.26 -0.93 -13.05
N LEU A 223 6.93 -1.04 -12.87
CA LEU A 223 6.02 -1.59 -13.88
C LEU A 223 5.87 -0.70 -15.11
N TYR A 224 6.24 0.57 -15.02
CA TYR A 224 6.18 1.54 -16.13
C TYR A 224 7.47 1.60 -16.95
N SER A 225 8.49 0.81 -16.58
CA SER A 225 9.72 0.67 -17.34
C SER A 225 9.55 -0.28 -18.54
N PRO A 226 10.45 -0.26 -19.51
CA PRO A 226 10.45 -1.26 -20.59
C PRO A 226 10.51 -2.71 -20.10
N ARG A 227 11.07 -2.96 -18.90
CA ARG A 227 11.12 -4.27 -18.25
C ARG A 227 9.92 -4.54 -17.32
N GLY A 228 8.90 -3.69 -17.31
CA GLY A 228 7.83 -3.72 -16.29
C GLY A 228 7.17 -5.10 -16.09
N LEU A 229 6.91 -5.85 -17.16
CA LEU A 229 6.36 -7.21 -17.06
C LEU A 229 7.38 -8.22 -16.53
N ALA A 230 8.65 -8.12 -16.91
CA ALA A 230 9.71 -8.97 -16.35
C ALA A 230 9.89 -8.69 -14.85
N VAL A 231 9.87 -7.42 -14.42
CA VAL A 231 9.88 -7.05 -13.00
C VAL A 231 8.69 -7.67 -12.25
N LEU A 232 7.50 -7.67 -12.84
CA LEU A 232 6.32 -8.30 -12.25
C LEU A 232 6.54 -9.81 -12.04
N GLU A 233 7.02 -10.51 -13.06
CA GLU A 233 7.32 -11.95 -13.01
C GLU A 233 8.40 -12.25 -11.95
N GLU A 234 9.48 -11.49 -11.93
CA GLU A 234 10.57 -11.62 -10.96
C GLU A 234 10.09 -11.38 -9.50
N THR A 235 9.25 -10.37 -9.27
CA THR A 235 8.75 -10.07 -7.92
C THR A 235 7.71 -11.07 -7.44
N LEU A 236 6.94 -11.66 -8.33
CA LEU A 236 6.03 -12.77 -8.03
C LEU A 236 6.80 -14.06 -7.70
N ALA A 237 7.84 -14.38 -8.47
CA ALA A 237 8.72 -15.52 -8.17
C ALA A 237 9.35 -15.39 -6.78
N ALA A 238 9.83 -14.19 -6.41
CA ALA A 238 10.36 -13.92 -5.08
C ALA A 238 9.32 -14.12 -3.97
N ARG A 239 8.06 -13.75 -4.22
CA ARG A 239 6.94 -14.02 -3.29
C ARG A 239 6.70 -15.52 -3.14
N ASP A 240 6.63 -16.24 -4.24
CA ASP A 240 6.34 -17.67 -4.24
C ASP A 240 7.43 -18.48 -3.52
N ASP A 241 8.70 -18.10 -3.70
CA ASP A 241 9.81 -18.69 -2.98
C ASP A 241 9.76 -18.35 -1.48
N ALA A 242 9.37 -17.11 -1.12
CA ALA A 242 9.17 -16.73 0.27
C ALA A 242 8.07 -17.55 0.96
N LEU A 243 7.01 -17.90 0.24
CA LEU A 243 5.93 -18.75 0.76
C LEU A 243 6.34 -20.20 0.91
N ARG A 244 7.20 -20.73 0.01
CA ARG A 244 7.68 -22.12 0.08
C ARG A 244 8.64 -22.36 1.24
N GLU A 245 9.47 -21.37 1.58
CA GLU A 245 10.48 -21.49 2.64
C GLU A 245 9.87 -21.42 4.05
N GLY A 246 8.58 -21.21 4.16
CA GLY A 246 7.90 -21.03 5.44
C GLY A 246 8.26 -19.67 6.04
N ASP A 247 7.37 -18.74 6.06
CA ASP A 247 7.58 -17.39 6.62
C ASP A 247 7.91 -17.51 8.12
N PRO A 248 9.13 -17.14 8.58
CA PRO A 248 9.45 -17.12 10.00
C PRO A 248 8.60 -16.09 10.79
N GLY A 249 7.71 -15.37 10.14
CA GLY A 249 6.84 -14.34 10.71
C GLY A 249 5.35 -14.66 10.76
N CYS A 250 4.90 -15.81 10.24
CA CYS A 250 3.49 -16.23 10.34
C CYS A 250 3.36 -17.31 11.43
N PRO A 251 2.66 -17.07 12.57
CA PRO A 251 2.33 -18.15 13.48
C PRO A 251 1.44 -19.15 12.72
N THR A 252 1.94 -20.37 12.53
CA THR A 252 1.09 -21.51 12.15
C THR A 252 -0.04 -21.61 13.16
N SER A 253 -1.27 -21.51 12.65
CA SER A 253 -2.55 -21.65 13.36
C SER A 253 -2.60 -22.81 14.33
#